data_afa48b532cc60e93ad5121ee94b4a47b
#
_entry.id   afa48b532cc60e93ad5121ee94b4a47b
#
_cell.length_a   1.000
_cell.length_b   1.000
_cell.length_c   1.000
_cell.angle_alpha   90.00
_cell.angle_beta   90.00
_cell.angle_gamma   90.00
#
_symmetry.space_group_name_H-M   'P 1'
#
loop_
_entity.id
_entity.type
_entity.pdbx_description
1 polymer ?
#
loop_
_entity_poly.entity_id
_entity_poly.type
_entity_poly.pdbx_seq_one_letter_code
_entity_poly.pdbx_strand_id
1 'polypeptide(L)'
;MVNFNRDHQAVLDEILLENPLVGSGKMFGYPAYYVGKKLSICLYEEGVGLKLPAETATKLLEEDENTIPFQPLGRPKMKEWIQINLDDSKDYWQYTEVFEESIQFIWEQQQQS
;
A
#
# COMPACT_ATOMS: atom_id res chain seq x y z
N MET A 1 8.71 -2.10 19.02
CA MET A 1 9.64 -2.40 17.92
C MET A 1 8.85 -2.56 16.63
N VAL A 2 9.31 -1.91 15.57
CA VAL A 2 8.65 -2.00 14.25
C VAL A 2 8.99 -3.34 13.61
N ASN A 3 7.97 -4.06 13.15
CA ASN A 3 8.14 -5.36 12.53
C ASN A 3 7.59 -5.34 11.10
N PHE A 4 8.46 -5.60 10.13
CA PHE A 4 8.06 -5.68 8.73
C PHE A 4 8.95 -6.67 7.99
N ASN A 5 8.48 -7.11 6.83
CA ASN A 5 9.21 -8.09 6.02
C ASN A 5 10.18 -7.39 5.07
N ARG A 6 11.48 -7.62 5.26
CA ARG A 6 12.52 -6.96 4.47
C ARG A 6 12.54 -7.40 3.01
N ASP A 7 12.13 -8.65 2.74
CA ASP A 7 12.04 -9.13 1.36
C ASP A 7 10.90 -8.43 0.63
N HIS A 8 9.79 -8.19 1.33
CA HIS A 8 8.68 -7.41 0.78
C HIS A 8 9.15 -6.00 0.45
N GLN A 9 9.92 -5.38 1.34
CA GLN A 9 10.44 -4.04 1.10
C GLN A 9 11.29 -4.00 -0.17
N ALA A 10 12.19 -4.97 -0.36
CA ALA A 10 13.05 -5.00 -1.52
C ALA A 10 12.25 -5.07 -2.82
N VAL A 11 11.21 -5.91 -2.84
CA VAL A 11 10.36 -6.05 -4.02
C VAL A 11 9.54 -4.77 -4.24
N LEU A 12 8.97 -4.21 -3.19
CA LEU A 12 8.18 -2.97 -3.30
C LEU A 12 9.05 -1.81 -3.79
N ASP A 13 10.31 -1.73 -3.35
CA ASP A 13 11.23 -0.71 -3.85
C ASP A 13 11.41 -0.84 -5.37
N GLU A 14 11.56 -2.08 -5.86
CA GLU A 14 11.70 -2.31 -7.29
C GLU A 14 10.45 -1.92 -8.07
N ILE A 15 9.27 -2.28 -7.55
CA ILE A 15 8.01 -2.00 -8.23
C ILE A 15 7.68 -0.51 -8.22
N LEU A 16 7.86 0.15 -7.07
CA LEU A 16 7.29 1.46 -6.85
C LEU A 16 8.24 2.62 -7.13
N LEU A 17 9.53 2.46 -6.84
CA LEU A 17 10.46 3.60 -6.94
C LEU A 17 10.89 3.92 -8.38
N GLU A 18 10.49 3.11 -9.34
CA GLU A 18 10.66 3.45 -10.74
C GLU A 18 9.69 4.57 -11.17
N ASN A 19 8.59 4.70 -10.46
CA ASN A 19 7.61 5.75 -10.76
C ASN A 19 8.09 7.09 -10.19
N PRO A 20 8.31 8.10 -11.05
CA PRO A 20 8.84 9.39 -10.57
C PRO A 20 7.92 10.13 -9.60
N LEU A 21 6.66 9.75 -9.50
CA LEU A 21 5.73 10.35 -8.54
C LEU A 21 5.92 9.83 -7.12
N VAL A 22 6.65 8.72 -6.96
CA VAL A 22 6.77 8.02 -5.68
C VAL A 22 8.08 8.34 -4.98
N GLY A 23 7.98 8.70 -3.71
CA GLY A 23 9.16 8.87 -2.86
C GLY A 23 9.10 7.92 -1.67
N SER A 24 10.26 7.42 -1.24
CA SER A 24 10.32 6.55 -0.09
C SER A 24 10.41 7.36 1.20
N GLY A 25 9.89 6.78 2.29
CA GLY A 25 9.92 7.43 3.60
C GLY A 25 9.52 6.44 4.67
N LYS A 26 8.94 6.94 5.75
CA LYS A 26 8.50 6.10 6.85
C LYS A 26 7.14 6.55 7.38
N MET A 27 6.39 5.58 7.91
CA MET A 27 5.14 5.82 8.63
C MET A 27 5.23 5.07 9.95
N PHE A 28 5.34 5.79 11.05
CA PHE A 28 5.51 5.20 12.38
C PHE A 28 6.65 4.17 12.43
N GLY A 29 7.75 4.45 11.70
CA GLY A 29 8.90 3.57 11.63
C GLY A 29 8.84 2.49 10.54
N TYR A 30 7.68 2.24 9.95
CA TYR A 30 7.54 1.30 8.85
C TYR A 30 7.95 1.94 7.53
N PRO A 31 8.60 1.18 6.63
CA PRO A 31 8.88 1.71 5.30
C PRO A 31 7.58 2.13 4.59
N ALA A 32 7.62 3.26 3.94
CA ALA A 32 6.42 3.83 3.33
C ALA A 32 6.75 4.49 2.00
N TYR A 33 5.73 4.64 1.17
CA TYR A 33 5.84 5.22 -0.16
C TYR A 33 4.82 6.33 -0.28
N TYR A 34 5.31 7.52 -0.57
CA TYR A 34 4.50 8.73 -0.62
C TYR A 34 4.38 9.24 -2.04
N VAL A 35 3.23 9.82 -2.34
CA VAL A 35 3.01 10.56 -3.58
C VAL A 35 2.84 12.02 -3.15
N GLY A 36 3.87 12.84 -3.44
CA GLY A 36 3.92 14.16 -2.85
C GLY A 36 4.06 14.07 -1.34
N LYS A 37 3.14 14.66 -0.61
CA LYS A 37 3.16 14.65 0.86
C LYS A 37 2.18 13.64 1.46
N LYS A 38 1.51 12.85 0.61
CA LYS A 38 0.48 11.93 1.05
C LYS A 38 0.95 10.48 1.00
N LEU A 39 0.61 9.72 2.03
CA LEU A 39 0.93 8.30 2.09
C LEU A 39 0.07 7.53 1.09
N SER A 40 0.71 6.70 0.28
CA SER A 40 0.01 5.85 -0.69
C SER A 40 0.08 4.39 -0.29
N ILE A 41 1.29 3.89 -0.01
CA ILE A 41 1.54 2.48 0.26
C ILE A 41 2.55 2.38 1.39
N CYS A 42 2.44 1.36 2.24
CA CYS A 42 3.40 1.13 3.32
C CYS A 42 3.55 -0.34 3.62
N LEU A 43 4.71 -0.71 4.14
CA LEU A 43 4.88 -2.04 4.75
C LEU A 43 4.22 -2.01 6.12
N TYR A 44 3.66 -3.13 6.56
CA TYR A 44 3.13 -3.25 7.90
C TYR A 44 3.12 -4.72 8.29
N GLU A 45 3.95 -5.07 9.28
CA GLU A 45 4.11 -6.46 9.71
C GLU A 45 4.42 -7.35 8.49
N GLU A 46 3.61 -8.39 8.24
CA GLU A 46 3.87 -9.31 7.12
C GLU A 46 3.16 -8.89 5.83
N GLY A 47 2.56 -7.71 5.80
CA GLY A 47 1.78 -7.29 4.66
C GLY A 47 2.12 -5.90 4.15
N VAL A 48 1.29 -5.44 3.23
CA VAL A 48 1.43 -4.14 2.57
C VAL A 48 0.09 -3.42 2.64
N GLY A 49 0.06 -2.25 3.29
CA GLY A 49 -1.12 -1.41 3.35
C GLY A 49 -1.12 -0.41 2.21
N LEU A 50 -2.28 -0.13 1.64
CA LEU A 50 -2.37 0.85 0.56
C LEU A 50 -3.74 1.51 0.53
N LYS A 51 -3.74 2.75 0.04
CA LYS A 51 -4.96 3.54 -0.06
C LYS A 51 -5.50 3.47 -1.49
N LEU A 52 -6.79 3.19 -1.61
CA LEU A 52 -7.46 3.04 -2.90
C LEU A 52 -8.82 3.73 -2.86
N PRO A 53 -9.43 4.02 -4.04
CA PRO A 53 -10.83 4.42 -4.03
C PRO A 53 -11.67 3.38 -3.29
N ALA A 54 -12.68 3.85 -2.56
CA ALA A 54 -13.49 2.97 -1.72
C ALA A 54 -14.09 1.80 -2.48
N GLU A 55 -14.53 2.01 -3.73
CA GLU A 55 -15.06 0.94 -4.57
C GLU A 55 -14.04 -0.17 -4.83
N THR A 56 -12.82 0.22 -5.19
CA THR A 56 -11.76 -0.74 -5.47
C THR A 56 -11.37 -1.49 -4.20
N ALA A 57 -11.28 -0.77 -3.07
CA ALA A 57 -10.96 -1.40 -1.79
C ALA A 57 -12.02 -2.44 -1.41
N THR A 58 -13.30 -2.10 -1.55
CA THR A 58 -14.39 -3.02 -1.25
C THR A 58 -14.33 -4.25 -2.13
N LYS A 59 -14.10 -4.05 -3.43
CA LYS A 59 -14.03 -5.15 -4.37
C LYS A 59 -12.91 -6.13 -4.03
N LEU A 60 -11.73 -5.61 -3.69
CA LEU A 60 -10.61 -6.46 -3.32
C LEU A 60 -10.89 -7.22 -2.02
N LEU A 61 -11.52 -6.57 -1.04
CA LEU A 61 -11.88 -7.23 0.21
C LEU A 61 -12.86 -8.38 -0.02
N GLU A 62 -13.74 -8.27 -1.01
CA GLU A 62 -14.72 -9.29 -1.32
C GLU A 62 -14.16 -10.42 -2.21
N GLU A 63 -13.28 -10.08 -3.15
CA GLU A 63 -12.86 -11.01 -4.20
C GLU A 63 -11.46 -11.58 -4.05
N ASP A 64 -10.56 -10.88 -3.34
CA ASP A 64 -9.17 -11.31 -3.21
C ASP A 64 -8.93 -11.89 -1.81
N GLU A 65 -8.64 -13.18 -1.75
CA GLU A 65 -8.43 -13.87 -0.47
C GLU A 65 -7.21 -13.38 0.31
N ASN A 66 -6.28 -12.68 -0.34
CA ASN A 66 -5.08 -12.15 0.30
C ASN A 66 -5.27 -10.74 0.85
N THR A 67 -6.45 -10.17 0.64
CA THR A 67 -6.74 -8.80 1.06
C THR A 67 -7.57 -8.78 2.33
N ILE A 68 -7.12 -8.00 3.31
CA ILE A 68 -7.85 -7.80 4.58
C ILE A 68 -7.94 -6.29 4.86
N PRO A 69 -8.81 -5.87 5.80
CA PRO A 69 -8.84 -4.47 6.19
C PRO A 69 -7.51 -4.03 6.80
N PHE A 70 -7.09 -2.81 6.50
CA PHE A 70 -5.87 -2.25 7.09
C PHE A 70 -6.23 -1.56 8.40
N GLN A 71 -5.76 -2.13 9.50
CA GLN A 71 -6.08 -1.62 10.84
C GLN A 71 -4.79 -1.47 11.67
N PRO A 72 -3.87 -0.58 11.23
CA PRO A 72 -2.59 -0.45 11.92
C PRO A 72 -2.78 0.06 13.34
N LEU A 73 -2.01 -0.50 14.28
CA LEU A 73 -2.01 -0.06 15.67
C LEU A 73 -3.40 -0.12 16.30
N GLY A 74 -4.23 -1.09 15.88
CA GLY A 74 -5.57 -1.28 16.44
C GLY A 74 -6.62 -0.27 16.00
N ARG A 75 -6.34 0.51 14.96
CA ARG A 75 -7.30 1.49 14.46
C ARG A 75 -8.51 0.82 13.84
N PRO A 76 -9.67 1.49 13.83
CA PRO A 76 -10.84 0.93 13.15
C PRO A 76 -10.65 0.85 11.64
N LYS A 77 -11.49 0.05 10.99
CA LYS A 77 -11.47 -0.10 9.53
C LYS A 77 -11.67 1.24 8.83
N MET A 78 -10.93 1.43 7.76
CA MET A 78 -11.01 2.64 6.93
C MET A 78 -11.43 2.24 5.53
N LYS A 79 -12.42 2.94 4.97
CA LYS A 79 -13.03 2.57 3.68
C LYS A 79 -12.05 2.53 2.51
N GLU A 80 -11.02 3.35 2.56
CA GLU A 80 -10.07 3.49 1.46
C GLU A 80 -8.73 2.80 1.72
N TRP A 81 -8.62 2.01 2.78
CA TRP A 81 -7.38 1.35 3.12
C TRP A 81 -7.56 -0.16 3.22
N ILE A 82 -6.66 -0.89 2.58
CA ILE A 82 -6.62 -2.35 2.66
C ILE A 82 -5.19 -2.80 2.90
N GLN A 83 -5.05 -4.07 3.27
CA GLN A 83 -3.75 -4.70 3.48
C GLN A 83 -3.71 -5.98 2.67
N ILE A 84 -2.63 -6.18 1.92
CA ILE A 84 -2.41 -7.39 1.13
C ILE A 84 -1.29 -8.18 1.79
N ASN A 85 -1.57 -9.42 2.14
CA ASN A 85 -0.60 -10.32 2.78
C ASN A 85 -0.25 -11.47 1.85
N LEU A 86 1.02 -11.53 1.43
CA LEU A 86 1.51 -12.60 0.56
C LEU A 86 2.70 -13.27 1.23
N ASP A 87 2.79 -14.60 1.06
CA ASP A 87 3.92 -15.36 1.61
C ASP A 87 5.19 -15.11 0.81
N ASP A 88 5.06 -15.11 -0.52
CA ASP A 88 6.20 -14.89 -1.41
C ASP A 88 6.23 -13.43 -1.89
N SER A 89 7.31 -12.74 -1.56
CA SER A 89 7.46 -11.33 -1.90
C SER A 89 7.35 -11.07 -3.41
N LYS A 90 7.76 -12.03 -4.23
CA LYS A 90 7.71 -11.90 -5.69
C LYS A 90 6.27 -11.80 -6.20
N ASP A 91 5.32 -12.33 -5.46
CA ASP A 91 3.92 -12.30 -5.87
C ASP A 91 3.33 -10.91 -5.84
N TYR A 92 3.98 -9.95 -5.18
CA TYR A 92 3.54 -8.56 -5.25
C TYR A 92 3.62 -7.98 -6.66
N TRP A 93 4.42 -8.57 -7.55
CA TRP A 93 4.45 -8.16 -8.93
C TRP A 93 3.11 -8.36 -9.65
N GLN A 94 2.27 -9.26 -9.13
CA GLN A 94 0.93 -9.50 -9.68
C GLN A 94 -0.05 -8.39 -9.31
N TYR A 95 0.33 -7.51 -8.40
CA TYR A 95 -0.53 -6.43 -7.92
C TYR A 95 -0.10 -5.05 -8.45
N THR A 96 0.73 -5.02 -9.49
CA THR A 96 1.24 -3.74 -10.03
C THR A 96 0.12 -2.79 -10.44
N GLU A 97 -0.96 -3.31 -11.02
CA GLU A 97 -2.10 -2.47 -11.41
C GLU A 97 -2.77 -1.85 -10.20
N VAL A 98 -2.88 -2.62 -9.12
CA VAL A 98 -3.49 -2.13 -7.87
C VAL A 98 -2.60 -1.04 -7.25
N PHE A 99 -1.30 -1.24 -7.26
CA PHE A 99 -0.36 -0.23 -6.76
C PHE A 99 -0.43 1.04 -7.59
N GLU A 100 -0.48 0.91 -8.89
CA GLU A 100 -0.60 2.07 -9.79
C GLU A 100 -1.89 2.83 -9.55
N GLU A 101 -2.97 2.11 -9.28
CA GLU A 101 -4.25 2.74 -8.97
C GLU A 101 -4.15 3.55 -7.67
N SER A 102 -3.46 3.04 -6.67
CA SER A 102 -3.23 3.76 -5.42
C SER A 102 -2.46 5.06 -5.68
N ILE A 103 -1.37 4.96 -6.44
CA ILE A 103 -0.52 6.10 -6.76
C ILE A 103 -1.33 7.17 -7.51
N GLN A 104 -2.09 6.75 -8.51
CA GLN A 104 -2.89 7.66 -9.31
C GLN A 104 -4.00 8.32 -8.47
N PHE A 105 -4.64 7.53 -7.61
CA PHE A 105 -5.68 8.04 -6.72
C PHE A 105 -5.15 9.14 -5.81
N ILE A 106 -3.99 8.91 -5.19
CA ILE A 106 -3.38 9.89 -4.29
C ILE A 106 -2.94 11.13 -5.08
N TRP A 107 -2.38 10.93 -6.26
CA TRP A 107 -1.97 12.03 -7.13
C TRP A 107 -3.16 12.91 -7.49
N GLU A 108 -4.26 12.29 -7.92
CA GLU A 108 -5.46 13.04 -8.32
C GLU A 108 -6.09 13.81 -7.16
N GLN A 109 -6.06 13.22 -5.96
CA GLN A 109 -6.59 13.91 -4.79
C GLN A 109 -5.85 15.21 -4.52
N GLN A 110 -4.55 15.25 -4.77
CA GLN A 110 -3.75 16.45 -4.56
C GLN A 110 -4.01 17.51 -5.62
N GLN A 111 -4.45 17.09 -6.82
CA GLN A 111 -4.75 18.04 -7.89
C GLN A 111 -6.09 18.72 -7.69
N GLN A 112 -6.97 18.17 -6.87
CA GLN A 112 -8.31 18.70 -6.64
C GLN A 112 -8.40 19.72 -5.52
N SER A 113 -7.35 19.89 -4.74
CA SER A 113 -7.38 20.78 -3.59
C SER A 113 -6.93 22.20 -3.93
#